data_50e82ef561e1b41d1b2c13a753522762
#
_entry.id   50e82ef561e1b41d1b2c13a753522762
#
_cell.length_a   1.000
_cell.length_b   1.000
_cell.length_c   1.000
_cell.angle_alpha   90.00
_cell.angle_beta   90.00
_cell.angle_gamma   90.00
#
_symmetry.space_group_name_H-M   'P 1'
#
loop_
_entity.id
_entity.type
_entity.pdbx_description
1 polymer ?
#
loop_
_entity_poly.entity_id
_entity_poly.type
_entity_poly.pdbx_seq_one_letter_code
_entity_poly.pdbx_strand_id
1 'polypeptide(L)'
;HVTGTWDDHDYGVNDGGSEFPAKELAKAELYRFLGVPKSEPSTTRDGIYRSTQYGTGERTVKVILLDTRWFRDPLERTSGSNPKYLPNKTGTLLGMAQWRWLEKELKDNTAAVTVIVSSIQLLAQEHRFEKWANFPNERARLLDLLNDYAKGKTLVISGDRHAAEISALELSGWKGPLLDVTSSGLTNVWRHKYEETNSLAITEKVIEPNYGLIKINWDKLRDPVVKVSIKAQKGELLSITL
;
A
#
# COMPACT_ATOMS: atom_id res chain seq x y z
N HIS A 1 11.35 12.98 9.39
CA HIS A 1 10.53 13.31 8.22
C HIS A 1 9.30 12.42 8.19
N VAL A 2 8.13 13.02 8.04
CA VAL A 2 6.85 12.30 7.91
C VAL A 2 6.45 12.34 6.44
N THR A 3 6.08 11.21 5.88
CA THR A 3 5.53 11.09 4.53
C THR A 3 4.50 9.96 4.49
N GLY A 4 3.57 10.02 3.55
CA GLY A 4 2.52 9.02 3.43
C GLY A 4 1.54 9.34 2.34
N THR A 5 0.57 8.46 2.21
CA THR A 5 -0.65 8.63 1.42
C THR A 5 -1.84 8.69 2.38
N TRP A 6 -2.96 9.18 1.91
CA TRP A 6 -4.22 9.14 2.65
C TRP A 6 -4.90 7.78 2.53
N ASP A 7 -5.82 7.54 3.46
CA ASP A 7 -6.86 6.54 3.32
C ASP A 7 -8.24 7.22 3.33
N ASP A 8 -9.30 6.48 3.56
CA ASP A 8 -10.68 6.93 3.40
C ASP A 8 -11.07 8.07 4.37
N HIS A 9 -10.76 7.93 5.65
CA HIS A 9 -11.10 8.94 6.66
C HIS A 9 -10.25 10.20 6.55
N ASP A 10 -8.96 10.09 6.17
CA ASP A 10 -8.11 11.25 5.87
C ASP A 10 -8.55 11.94 4.58
N TYR A 11 -9.05 11.16 3.62
CA TYR A 11 -9.60 11.68 2.37
C TYR A 11 -10.94 12.37 2.60
N GLY A 12 -11.79 11.87 3.53
CA GLY A 12 -12.96 12.57 4.03
C GLY A 12 -14.21 11.76 4.28
N VAL A 13 -14.37 10.56 3.72
CA VAL A 13 -15.56 9.74 3.88
C VAL A 13 -15.21 8.25 3.80
N ASN A 14 -15.84 7.46 4.67
CA ASN A 14 -15.62 6.01 4.72
C ASN A 14 -15.75 5.36 3.34
N ASP A 15 -14.73 4.59 2.96
CA ASP A 15 -14.60 3.95 1.65
C ASP A 15 -14.81 4.92 0.45
N GLY A 16 -14.47 6.21 0.59
CA GLY A 16 -14.65 7.23 -0.44
C GLY A 16 -13.69 7.06 -1.63
N GLY A 17 -14.15 7.47 -2.80
CA GLY A 17 -13.41 7.42 -4.06
C GLY A 17 -13.60 8.69 -4.90
N SER A 18 -13.61 8.54 -6.21
CA SER A 18 -13.69 9.67 -7.15
C SER A 18 -14.94 10.52 -6.98
N GLU A 19 -15.99 9.97 -6.39
CA GLU A 19 -17.26 10.63 -6.12
C GLU A 19 -17.20 11.63 -4.98
N PHE A 20 -16.16 11.62 -4.14
CA PHE A 20 -16.07 12.54 -3.00
C PHE A 20 -15.83 13.99 -3.47
N PRO A 21 -16.77 14.93 -3.19
CA PRO A 21 -16.73 16.26 -3.80
C PRO A 21 -15.68 17.20 -3.22
N ALA A 22 -15.20 16.95 -1.99
CA ALA A 22 -14.24 17.82 -1.30
C ALA A 22 -12.78 17.35 -1.39
N LYS A 23 -12.45 16.48 -2.33
CA LYS A 23 -11.13 15.88 -2.49
C LYS A 23 -9.99 16.88 -2.71
N GLU A 24 -10.25 18.01 -3.38
CA GLU A 24 -9.26 19.08 -3.53
C GLU A 24 -8.90 19.73 -2.19
N LEU A 25 -9.90 19.94 -1.33
CA LEU A 25 -9.67 20.46 0.01
C LEU A 25 -8.89 19.46 0.86
N ALA A 26 -9.27 18.19 0.83
CA ALA A 26 -8.55 17.12 1.53
C ALA A 26 -7.07 17.05 1.10
N LYS A 27 -6.80 17.17 -0.21
CA LYS A 27 -5.44 17.23 -0.75
C LYS A 27 -4.66 18.43 -0.19
N ALA A 28 -5.26 19.60 -0.19
CA ALA A 28 -4.62 20.82 0.33
C ALA A 28 -4.24 20.66 1.81
N GLU A 29 -5.15 20.10 2.62
CA GLU A 29 -4.91 19.86 4.04
C GLU A 29 -3.85 18.79 4.29
N LEU A 30 -3.88 17.68 3.56
CA LEU A 30 -2.83 16.65 3.65
C LEU A 30 -1.45 17.23 3.31
N TYR A 31 -1.35 18.01 2.24
CA TYR A 31 -0.08 18.60 1.83
C TYR A 31 0.43 19.65 2.83
N ARG A 32 -0.48 20.41 3.42
CA ARG A 32 -0.16 21.32 4.53
C ARG A 32 0.37 20.57 5.74
N PHE A 33 -0.28 19.48 6.14
CA PHE A 33 0.13 18.63 7.25
C PHE A 33 1.51 17.99 7.03
N LEU A 34 1.75 17.45 5.82
CA LEU A 34 3.00 16.81 5.46
C LEU A 34 4.13 17.81 5.13
N GLY A 35 3.85 19.10 5.05
CA GLY A 35 4.82 20.11 4.67
C GLY A 35 5.31 19.96 3.22
N VAL A 36 4.45 19.50 2.31
CA VAL A 36 4.83 19.30 0.91
C VAL A 36 5.12 20.65 0.25
N PRO A 37 6.32 20.85 -0.35
CA PRO A 37 6.66 22.11 -0.99
C PRO A 37 5.75 22.40 -2.19
N LYS A 38 5.40 23.67 -2.42
CA LYS A 38 4.60 24.08 -3.60
C LYS A 38 5.27 23.74 -4.94
N SER A 39 6.58 23.56 -4.95
CA SER A 39 7.35 23.16 -6.12
C SER A 39 7.28 21.67 -6.44
N GLU A 40 6.69 20.86 -5.53
CA GLU A 40 6.50 19.44 -5.77
C GLU A 40 5.48 19.22 -6.91
N PRO A 41 5.81 18.46 -7.96
CA PRO A 41 4.92 18.26 -9.13
C PRO A 41 3.55 17.70 -8.79
N SER A 42 3.43 16.93 -7.72
CA SER A 42 2.14 16.39 -7.25
C SER A 42 1.16 17.45 -6.78
N THR A 43 1.63 18.68 -6.49
CA THR A 43 0.74 19.78 -6.03
C THR A 43 -0.16 20.33 -7.13
N THR A 44 0.23 20.21 -8.39
CA THR A 44 -0.47 20.81 -9.55
C THR A 44 -1.22 19.80 -10.42
N ARG A 45 -1.19 18.51 -10.09
CA ARG A 45 -1.91 17.47 -10.82
C ARG A 45 -2.97 16.82 -9.95
N ASP A 46 -3.89 16.09 -10.55
CA ASP A 46 -4.88 15.27 -9.87
C ASP A 46 -4.21 14.18 -9.01
N GLY A 47 -4.76 13.94 -7.81
CA GLY A 47 -4.25 12.96 -6.86
C GLY A 47 -3.00 13.40 -6.09
N ILE A 48 -2.54 12.52 -5.20
CA ILE A 48 -1.41 12.78 -4.30
C ILE A 48 -0.23 11.82 -4.53
N TYR A 49 -0.34 10.91 -5.50
CA TYR A 49 0.71 9.92 -5.78
C TYR A 49 2.04 10.58 -6.09
N ARG A 50 3.12 10.04 -5.54
CA ARG A 50 4.48 10.56 -5.72
C ARG A 50 5.52 9.51 -5.35
N SER A 51 6.77 9.74 -5.70
CA SER A 51 7.88 8.90 -5.27
C SER A 51 9.01 9.73 -4.69
N THR A 52 9.78 9.12 -3.81
CA THR A 52 10.99 9.71 -3.24
C THR A 52 12.07 8.65 -3.18
N GLN A 53 13.29 9.01 -3.54
CA GLN A 53 14.45 8.16 -3.40
C GLN A 53 15.32 8.63 -2.24
N TYR A 54 15.72 7.71 -1.39
CA TYR A 54 16.62 7.91 -0.26
C TYR A 54 17.93 7.17 -0.48
N GLY A 55 19.03 7.72 0.03
CA GLY A 55 20.36 7.15 -0.13
C GLY A 55 21.04 7.57 -1.43
N THR A 56 22.24 7.05 -1.66
CA THR A 56 23.09 7.37 -2.83
C THR A 56 23.78 6.12 -3.38
N GLY A 57 24.15 6.16 -4.66
CA GLY A 57 24.83 5.06 -5.35
C GLY A 57 24.00 3.78 -5.30
N GLU A 58 24.59 2.71 -4.82
CA GLU A 58 23.96 1.38 -4.77
C GLU A 58 23.11 1.17 -3.50
N ARG A 59 23.20 2.08 -2.53
CA ARG A 59 22.44 2.02 -1.26
C ARG A 59 21.25 2.96 -1.34
N THR A 60 20.31 2.63 -2.22
CA THR A 60 19.14 3.46 -2.48
C THR A 60 17.85 2.73 -2.16
N VAL A 61 16.92 3.46 -1.57
CA VAL A 61 15.55 3.02 -1.30
C VAL A 61 14.61 3.95 -2.05
N LYS A 62 13.76 3.40 -2.92
CA LYS A 62 12.67 4.14 -3.57
C LYS A 62 11.37 3.86 -2.84
N VAL A 63 10.71 4.93 -2.42
CA VAL A 63 9.37 4.88 -1.82
C VAL A 63 8.39 5.44 -2.83
N ILE A 64 7.42 4.63 -3.25
CA ILE A 64 6.37 4.98 -4.20
C ILE A 64 5.06 5.05 -3.44
N LEU A 65 4.47 6.23 -3.33
CA LEU A 65 3.19 6.46 -2.67
C LEU A 65 2.09 6.41 -3.72
N LEU A 66 1.16 5.46 -3.61
CA LEU A 66 -0.01 5.37 -4.46
C LEU A 66 -1.17 6.18 -3.86
N ASP A 67 -2.00 6.71 -4.73
CA ASP A 67 -3.29 7.28 -4.38
C ASP A 67 -4.38 6.32 -4.82
N THR A 68 -4.99 5.63 -3.87
CA THR A 68 -6.05 4.64 -4.11
C THR A 68 -7.45 5.23 -3.92
N ARG A 69 -7.57 6.57 -3.82
CA ARG A 69 -8.83 7.27 -3.53
C ARG A 69 -9.29 8.18 -4.66
N TRP A 70 -8.43 9.09 -5.11
CA TRP A 70 -8.77 10.17 -6.03
C TRP A 70 -9.48 9.74 -7.32
N PHE A 71 -9.02 8.64 -7.92
CA PHE A 71 -9.51 8.14 -9.21
C PHE A 71 -10.40 6.91 -9.08
N ARG A 72 -10.48 6.32 -7.90
CA ARG A 72 -11.15 5.06 -7.68
C ARG A 72 -12.65 5.20 -7.94
N ASP A 73 -13.17 4.35 -8.82
CA ASP A 73 -14.60 4.27 -9.08
C ASP A 73 -15.36 3.81 -7.82
N PRO A 74 -16.61 4.23 -7.67
CA PRO A 74 -17.45 3.86 -6.53
C PRO A 74 -17.51 2.34 -6.33
N LEU A 75 -17.57 1.94 -5.06
CA LEU A 75 -17.73 0.55 -4.66
C LEU A 75 -19.20 0.19 -4.53
N GLU A 76 -19.58 -0.97 -5.06
CA GLU A 76 -20.91 -1.53 -4.91
C GLU A 76 -20.91 -2.63 -3.84
N ARG A 77 -21.95 -2.66 -3.01
CA ARG A 77 -22.12 -3.69 -1.97
C ARG A 77 -23.25 -4.64 -2.31
N THR A 78 -23.10 -5.90 -1.88
CA THR A 78 -24.22 -6.84 -1.86
C THR A 78 -25.30 -6.37 -0.86
N SER A 79 -26.53 -6.70 -1.08
CA SER A 79 -27.62 -6.53 -0.11
C SER A 79 -27.52 -7.57 1.03
N GLY A 80 -28.19 -7.30 2.16
CA GLY A 80 -28.31 -8.22 3.29
C GLY A 80 -27.61 -7.75 4.56
N SER A 81 -27.65 -8.58 5.59
CA SER A 81 -27.13 -8.26 6.93
C SER A 81 -25.61 -8.31 7.06
N ASN A 82 -24.91 -8.91 6.09
CA ASN A 82 -23.45 -8.99 6.05
C ASN A 82 -22.94 -8.59 4.66
N PRO A 83 -23.07 -7.31 4.26
CA PRO A 83 -22.72 -6.86 2.93
C PRO A 83 -21.21 -6.96 2.70
N LYS A 84 -20.85 -7.33 1.47
CA LYS A 84 -19.47 -7.33 0.97
C LYS A 84 -19.39 -6.53 -0.32
N TYR A 85 -18.21 -6.02 -0.65
CA TYR A 85 -18.01 -5.34 -1.92
C TYR A 85 -18.01 -6.32 -3.09
N LEU A 86 -18.71 -5.93 -4.16
CA LEU A 86 -18.72 -6.64 -5.44
C LEU A 86 -17.45 -6.36 -6.22
N PRO A 87 -16.91 -7.34 -6.98
CA PRO A 87 -15.80 -7.09 -7.88
C PRO A 87 -16.23 -6.19 -9.05
N ASN A 88 -15.56 -5.05 -9.23
CA ASN A 88 -15.69 -4.18 -10.40
C ASN A 88 -14.56 -4.47 -11.39
N LYS A 89 -14.87 -5.26 -12.44
CA LYS A 89 -13.89 -5.68 -13.46
C LYS A 89 -13.56 -4.60 -14.49
N THR A 90 -14.39 -3.59 -14.62
CA THR A 90 -14.24 -2.53 -15.64
C THR A 90 -13.88 -1.18 -15.06
N GLY A 91 -14.04 -1.02 -13.75
CA GLY A 91 -13.71 0.20 -13.04
C GLY A 91 -12.20 0.38 -12.84
N THR A 92 -11.82 1.62 -12.54
CA THR A 92 -10.44 1.97 -12.24
C THR A 92 -10.22 2.21 -10.73
N LEU A 93 -9.02 1.91 -10.26
CA LEU A 93 -8.56 2.22 -8.92
C LEU A 93 -7.56 3.38 -8.95
N LEU A 94 -6.58 3.35 -9.85
CA LEU A 94 -5.54 4.38 -9.92
C LEU A 94 -5.78 5.44 -10.99
N GLY A 95 -6.66 5.19 -11.96
CA GLY A 95 -6.84 6.05 -13.13
C GLY A 95 -5.63 6.05 -14.08
N MET A 96 -5.88 6.40 -15.35
CA MET A 96 -4.86 6.28 -16.41
C MET A 96 -3.63 7.17 -16.19
N ALA A 97 -3.81 8.34 -15.58
CA ALA A 97 -2.69 9.26 -15.34
C ALA A 97 -1.69 8.66 -14.34
N GLN A 98 -2.18 8.13 -13.23
CA GLN A 98 -1.34 7.49 -12.22
C GLN A 98 -0.72 6.19 -12.74
N TRP A 99 -1.45 5.40 -13.55
CA TRP A 99 -0.89 4.20 -14.17
C TRP A 99 0.30 4.48 -15.07
N ARG A 100 0.21 5.48 -15.95
CA ARG A 100 1.34 5.88 -16.82
C ARG A 100 2.55 6.35 -16.00
N TRP A 101 2.28 7.10 -14.94
CA TRP A 101 3.32 7.56 -14.03
C TRP A 101 3.97 6.37 -13.30
N LEU A 102 3.19 5.45 -12.73
CA LEU A 102 3.70 4.30 -11.99
C LEU A 102 4.54 3.37 -12.88
N GLU A 103 4.09 3.12 -14.09
CA GLU A 103 4.84 2.35 -15.08
C GLU A 103 6.20 2.99 -15.36
N LYS A 104 6.24 4.30 -15.57
CA LYS A 104 7.51 5.03 -15.74
C LYS A 104 8.38 4.93 -14.50
N GLU A 105 7.82 5.14 -13.31
CA GLU A 105 8.55 5.04 -12.04
C GLU A 105 9.19 3.66 -11.82
N LEU A 106 8.53 2.59 -12.22
CA LEU A 106 9.06 1.23 -12.10
C LEU A 106 10.07 0.89 -13.20
N LYS A 107 9.82 1.29 -14.45
CA LYS A 107 10.76 1.10 -15.58
C LYS A 107 12.11 1.79 -15.34
N ASP A 108 12.06 3.01 -14.85
CA ASP A 108 13.26 3.84 -14.63
C ASP A 108 13.91 3.56 -13.26
N ASN A 109 13.35 2.63 -12.47
CA ASN A 109 13.82 2.35 -11.13
C ASN A 109 15.13 1.57 -11.12
N THR A 110 16.11 2.09 -10.40
CA THR A 110 17.42 1.44 -10.17
C THR A 110 17.72 1.23 -8.69
N ALA A 111 16.76 1.52 -7.80
CA ALA A 111 16.95 1.39 -6.37
C ALA A 111 17.10 -0.09 -5.96
N ALA A 112 17.97 -0.34 -4.99
CA ALA A 112 18.17 -1.68 -4.46
C ALA A 112 16.97 -2.20 -3.64
N VAL A 113 16.21 -1.26 -3.03
CA VAL A 113 14.97 -1.57 -2.31
C VAL A 113 13.87 -0.66 -2.80
N THR A 114 12.69 -1.23 -3.06
CA THR A 114 11.48 -0.48 -3.44
C THR A 114 10.37 -0.77 -2.44
N VAL A 115 9.81 0.29 -1.87
CA VAL A 115 8.64 0.22 -0.99
C VAL A 115 7.47 0.89 -1.69
N ILE A 116 6.44 0.11 -1.98
CA ILE A 116 5.19 0.64 -2.54
C ILE A 116 4.20 0.81 -1.39
N VAL A 117 3.71 2.02 -1.24
CA VAL A 117 2.75 2.37 -0.19
C VAL A 117 1.36 2.43 -0.80
N SER A 118 0.49 1.56 -0.34
CA SER A 118 -0.93 1.51 -0.69
C SER A 118 -1.76 1.74 0.56
N SER A 119 -2.85 2.46 0.49
CA SER A 119 -3.72 2.61 1.66
C SER A 119 -4.45 1.32 1.99
N ILE A 120 -4.86 0.55 0.98
CA ILE A 120 -5.61 -0.71 1.09
C ILE A 120 -4.75 -1.91 0.68
N GLN A 121 -5.11 -3.10 1.15
CA GLN A 121 -4.39 -4.34 0.91
C GLN A 121 -4.37 -4.75 -0.57
N LEU A 122 -3.18 -5.09 -1.08
CA LEU A 122 -2.97 -5.58 -2.45
C LEU A 122 -3.23 -7.08 -2.57
N LEU A 123 -2.68 -7.87 -1.63
CA LEU A 123 -2.67 -9.32 -1.79
C LEU A 123 -3.91 -10.01 -1.25
N ALA A 124 -4.50 -9.53 -0.16
CA ALA A 124 -5.73 -10.10 0.41
C ALA A 124 -6.90 -10.05 -0.58
N GLN A 125 -7.69 -11.13 -0.65
CA GLN A 125 -8.75 -11.28 -1.67
C GLN A 125 -10.12 -11.60 -1.09
N GLU A 126 -10.21 -12.32 0.04
CA GLU A 126 -11.45 -12.98 0.42
C GLU A 126 -12.30 -12.17 1.40
N HIS A 127 -11.69 -11.32 2.23
CA HIS A 127 -12.45 -10.54 3.21
C HIS A 127 -13.46 -9.59 2.56
N ARG A 128 -14.49 -9.21 3.30
CA ARG A 128 -15.63 -8.44 2.79
C ARG A 128 -15.38 -6.95 2.60
N PHE A 129 -14.32 -6.42 3.20
CA PHE A 129 -13.98 -5.00 3.22
C PHE A 129 -13.26 -4.55 1.96
N GLU A 130 -12.95 -3.27 1.85
CA GLU A 130 -12.22 -2.68 0.74
C GLU A 130 -10.82 -3.31 0.57
N LYS A 131 -10.41 -3.49 -0.65
CA LYS A 131 -9.10 -4.05 -1.05
C LYS A 131 -8.91 -3.95 -2.55
N TRP A 132 -7.70 -4.14 -3.05
CA TRP A 132 -7.43 -4.19 -4.49
C TRP A 132 -8.24 -5.23 -5.24
N ALA A 133 -8.57 -6.36 -4.62
CA ALA A 133 -9.35 -7.41 -5.25
C ALA A 133 -10.81 -6.99 -5.57
N ASN A 134 -11.28 -5.85 -5.09
CA ASN A 134 -12.53 -5.25 -5.56
C ASN A 134 -12.41 -4.72 -6.99
N PHE A 135 -11.19 -4.47 -7.48
CA PHE A 135 -10.86 -4.09 -8.86
C PHE A 135 -9.89 -5.12 -9.45
N PRO A 136 -10.37 -6.33 -9.79
CA PRO A 136 -9.50 -7.47 -10.09
C PRO A 136 -8.57 -7.24 -11.28
N ASN A 137 -9.02 -6.50 -12.31
CA ASN A 137 -8.18 -6.17 -13.46
C ASN A 137 -7.09 -5.15 -13.11
N GLU A 138 -7.39 -4.18 -12.25
CA GLU A 138 -6.40 -3.22 -11.75
C GLU A 138 -5.37 -3.91 -10.85
N ARG A 139 -5.81 -4.84 -9.99
CA ARG A 139 -4.93 -5.66 -9.18
C ARG A 139 -3.99 -6.53 -10.03
N ALA A 140 -4.53 -7.22 -11.01
CA ALA A 140 -3.74 -8.03 -11.95
C ALA A 140 -2.70 -7.16 -12.67
N ARG A 141 -3.12 -6.01 -13.20
CA ARG A 141 -2.23 -5.05 -13.85
C ARG A 141 -1.06 -4.60 -12.96
N LEU A 142 -1.31 -4.34 -11.67
CA LEU A 142 -0.22 -3.98 -10.76
C LEU A 142 0.74 -5.15 -10.56
N LEU A 143 0.24 -6.35 -10.36
CA LEU A 143 1.08 -7.55 -10.20
C LEU A 143 1.92 -7.83 -11.44
N ASP A 144 1.34 -7.70 -12.64
CA ASP A 144 2.06 -7.85 -13.92
C ASP A 144 3.14 -6.76 -14.05
N LEU A 145 2.82 -5.51 -13.75
CA LEU A 145 3.76 -4.40 -13.80
C LEU A 145 4.94 -4.58 -12.81
N LEU A 146 4.65 -5.10 -11.62
CA LEU A 146 5.69 -5.45 -10.66
C LEU A 146 6.54 -6.62 -11.14
N ASN A 147 5.91 -7.65 -11.70
CA ASN A 147 6.62 -8.79 -12.25
C ASN A 147 7.58 -8.41 -13.39
N ASP A 148 7.16 -7.48 -14.24
CA ASP A 148 7.92 -7.06 -15.40
C ASP A 148 9.07 -6.09 -15.07
N TYR A 149 8.85 -5.18 -14.14
CA TYR A 149 9.75 -4.03 -13.94
C TYR A 149 10.33 -3.89 -12.54
N ALA A 150 9.77 -4.52 -11.52
CA ALA A 150 10.32 -4.39 -10.18
C ALA A 150 11.71 -5.05 -10.10
N LYS A 151 12.70 -4.26 -9.66
CA LYS A 151 14.08 -4.68 -9.50
C LYS A 151 14.46 -4.60 -8.02
N GLY A 152 15.46 -5.40 -7.65
CA GLY A 152 15.91 -5.43 -6.27
C GLY A 152 14.84 -6.03 -5.34
N LYS A 153 14.92 -5.69 -4.07
CA LYS A 153 13.94 -6.13 -3.07
C LYS A 153 12.75 -5.18 -3.08
N THR A 154 11.58 -5.70 -3.41
CA THR A 154 10.34 -4.92 -3.50
C THR A 154 9.31 -5.48 -2.54
N LEU A 155 8.64 -4.57 -1.80
CA LEU A 155 7.54 -4.92 -0.91
C LEU A 155 6.44 -3.84 -0.97
N VAL A 156 5.24 -4.25 -0.62
CA VAL A 156 4.09 -3.37 -0.45
C VAL A 156 3.83 -3.18 1.04
N ILE A 157 3.48 -1.99 1.45
CA ILE A 157 2.93 -1.71 2.78
C ILE A 157 1.52 -1.16 2.64
N SER A 158 0.63 -1.60 3.52
CA SER A 158 -0.79 -1.26 3.46
C SER A 158 -1.38 -0.95 4.84
N GLY A 159 -2.58 -0.39 4.85
CA GLY A 159 -3.31 0.07 6.02
C GLY A 159 -4.76 -0.41 6.07
N ASP A 160 -5.67 0.48 6.46
CA ASP A 160 -7.12 0.32 6.49
C ASP A 160 -7.68 -0.67 7.54
N ARG A 161 -7.04 -1.79 7.74
CA ARG A 161 -7.62 -2.98 8.40
C ARG A 161 -7.70 -2.91 9.93
N HIS A 162 -7.16 -1.87 10.55
CA HIS A 162 -7.07 -1.74 12.01
C HIS A 162 -6.47 -2.98 12.70
N ALA A 163 -5.59 -3.65 12.00
CA ALA A 163 -4.89 -4.87 12.40
C ALA A 163 -3.53 -4.93 11.69
N ALA A 164 -2.71 -5.91 12.01
CA ALA A 164 -1.54 -6.21 11.20
C ALA A 164 -1.53 -7.67 10.76
N GLU A 165 -1.03 -7.89 9.55
CA GLU A 165 -0.74 -9.22 8.99
C GLU A 165 0.27 -9.09 7.85
N ILE A 166 0.95 -10.16 7.50
CA ILE A 166 1.85 -10.21 6.35
C ILE A 166 1.32 -11.27 5.39
N SER A 167 1.11 -10.84 4.15
CA SER A 167 0.74 -11.73 3.03
C SER A 167 1.92 -11.87 2.08
N ALA A 168 2.01 -13.01 1.39
CA ALA A 168 3.07 -13.30 0.44
C ALA A 168 2.52 -13.91 -0.85
N LEU A 169 3.11 -13.53 -1.97
CA LEU A 169 2.80 -14.07 -3.29
C LEU A 169 4.08 -14.32 -4.06
N GLU A 170 4.29 -15.56 -4.50
CA GLU A 170 5.38 -15.90 -5.41
C GLU A 170 5.12 -15.30 -6.80
N LEU A 171 6.07 -14.54 -7.32
CA LEU A 171 6.05 -13.98 -8.66
C LEU A 171 7.09 -14.69 -9.54
N SER A 172 6.76 -14.89 -10.81
CA SER A 172 7.63 -15.61 -11.74
C SER A 172 8.97 -14.88 -11.92
N GLY A 173 10.08 -15.63 -11.73
CA GLY A 173 11.43 -15.06 -11.88
C GLY A 173 11.95 -14.25 -10.70
N TRP A 174 11.17 -14.08 -9.63
CA TRP A 174 11.64 -13.43 -8.41
C TRP A 174 12.45 -14.38 -7.52
N LYS A 175 13.39 -13.83 -6.75
CA LYS A 175 14.20 -14.61 -5.79
C LYS A 175 13.52 -14.81 -4.43
N GLY A 176 12.30 -14.41 -4.28
CA GLY A 176 11.48 -14.53 -3.08
C GLY A 176 10.11 -13.93 -3.31
N PRO A 177 9.19 -14.04 -2.37
CA PRO A 177 7.83 -13.58 -2.56
C PRO A 177 7.71 -12.05 -2.56
N LEU A 178 6.72 -11.52 -3.27
CA LEU A 178 6.20 -10.19 -3.02
C LEU A 178 5.49 -10.21 -1.67
N LEU A 179 5.90 -9.34 -0.76
CA LEU A 179 5.22 -9.16 0.52
C LEU A 179 4.24 -7.98 0.45
N ASP A 180 3.06 -8.16 1.03
CA ASP A 180 2.13 -7.09 1.40
C ASP A 180 2.06 -7.07 2.93
N VAL A 181 2.60 -6.01 3.51
CA VAL A 181 2.75 -5.83 4.95
C VAL A 181 1.70 -4.84 5.43
N THR A 182 0.62 -5.36 5.97
CA THR A 182 -0.40 -4.53 6.62
C THR A 182 0.01 -4.23 8.05
N SER A 183 0.02 -2.94 8.43
CA SER A 183 0.20 -2.50 9.81
C SER A 183 -0.59 -1.22 10.03
N SER A 184 -1.83 -1.34 10.49
CA SER A 184 -2.78 -0.25 10.61
C SER A 184 -3.50 -0.18 11.97
N GLY A 185 -2.79 -0.58 13.00
CA GLY A 185 -3.33 -0.62 14.36
C GLY A 185 -2.65 0.35 15.32
N LEU A 186 -2.08 1.49 14.87
CA LEU A 186 -1.29 2.35 15.74
C LEU A 186 -2.12 2.94 16.90
N THR A 187 -3.29 3.47 16.60
CA THR A 187 -4.18 4.13 17.57
C THR A 187 -5.52 3.44 17.74
N ASN A 188 -5.97 2.77 16.69
CA ASN A 188 -7.25 2.08 16.68
C ASN A 188 -7.07 0.67 16.13
N VAL A 189 -7.51 -0.33 16.90
CA VAL A 189 -7.48 -1.74 16.51
C VAL A 189 -8.87 -2.31 16.52
N TRP A 190 -9.16 -3.13 15.52
CA TRP A 190 -10.43 -3.83 15.42
C TRP A 190 -10.40 -5.10 16.26
N ARG A 191 -10.93 -5.02 17.46
CA ARG A 191 -10.89 -6.12 18.45
C ARG A 191 -11.95 -7.22 18.24
N HIS A 192 -12.85 -7.04 17.30
CA HIS A 192 -13.82 -8.08 16.98
C HIS A 192 -13.15 -9.18 16.15
N LYS A 193 -13.21 -10.40 16.63
CA LYS A 193 -12.79 -11.58 15.88
C LYS A 193 -13.83 -11.87 14.79
N TYR A 194 -13.68 -11.19 13.64
CA TYR A 194 -14.27 -11.73 12.43
C TYR A 194 -13.33 -12.80 11.90
N GLU A 195 -13.86 -13.98 11.65
CA GLU A 195 -13.16 -14.98 10.86
C GLU A 195 -13.05 -14.45 9.43
N GLU A 196 -11.97 -13.80 9.15
CA GLU A 196 -11.63 -13.32 7.81
C GLU A 196 -10.60 -14.25 7.21
N THR A 197 -10.96 -14.86 6.10
CA THR A 197 -10.02 -15.65 5.31
C THR A 197 -9.09 -14.71 4.57
N ASN A 198 -7.80 -15.01 4.62
CA ASN A 198 -6.77 -14.48 3.73
C ASN A 198 -5.83 -15.62 3.37
N SER A 199 -6.07 -16.26 2.22
CA SER A 199 -5.32 -17.44 1.78
C SER A 199 -3.85 -17.16 1.49
N LEU A 200 -3.47 -15.90 1.32
CA LEU A 200 -2.10 -15.47 1.10
C LEU A 200 -1.39 -14.99 2.38
N ALA A 201 -2.09 -14.95 3.52
CA ALA A 201 -1.45 -14.60 4.78
C ALA A 201 -0.45 -15.69 5.19
N ILE A 202 0.75 -15.25 5.55
CA ILE A 202 1.83 -16.12 6.07
C ILE A 202 2.05 -15.94 7.57
N THR A 203 1.25 -15.07 8.20
CA THR A 203 1.27 -14.80 9.64
C THR A 203 -0.14 -14.82 10.18
N GLU A 204 -0.27 -15.00 11.50
CA GLU A 204 -1.51 -14.71 12.18
C GLU A 204 -1.81 -13.20 12.17
N LYS A 205 -3.10 -12.86 12.28
CA LYS A 205 -3.56 -11.49 12.37
C LYS A 205 -3.31 -10.92 13.77
N VAL A 206 -2.61 -9.79 13.84
CA VAL A 206 -2.36 -9.05 15.09
C VAL A 206 -3.47 -8.03 15.29
N ILE A 207 -4.19 -8.12 16.41
CA ILE A 207 -5.33 -7.28 16.81
C ILE A 207 -5.05 -6.45 18.06
N GLU A 208 -3.79 -6.17 18.35
CA GLU A 208 -3.37 -5.24 19.41
C GLU A 208 -2.68 -4.01 18.80
N PRO A 209 -2.55 -2.88 19.55
CA PRO A 209 -1.87 -1.69 19.06
C PRO A 209 -0.49 -2.02 18.51
N ASN A 210 -0.24 -1.65 17.26
CA ASN A 210 0.94 -2.07 16.53
C ASN A 210 1.45 -1.01 15.55
N TYR A 211 2.72 -1.17 15.16
CA TYR A 211 3.35 -0.43 14.06
C TYR A 211 4.33 -1.32 13.29
N GLY A 212 4.49 -1.05 12.02
CA GLY A 212 5.48 -1.71 11.17
C GLY A 212 6.86 -1.05 11.28
N LEU A 213 7.91 -1.85 11.26
CA LEU A 213 9.30 -1.37 11.20
C LEU A 213 10.05 -2.11 10.09
N ILE A 214 10.57 -1.34 9.13
CA ILE A 214 11.44 -1.86 8.08
C ILE A 214 12.87 -1.45 8.39
N LYS A 215 13.75 -2.44 8.58
CA LYS A 215 15.20 -2.24 8.75
C LYS A 215 15.92 -2.73 7.52
N ILE A 216 16.76 -1.90 6.92
CA ILE A 216 17.57 -2.25 5.75
C ILE A 216 19.02 -2.23 6.18
N ASN A 217 19.64 -3.39 6.18
CA ASN A 217 21.05 -3.55 6.48
C ASN A 217 21.82 -3.73 5.16
N TRP A 218 22.73 -2.83 4.90
CA TRP A 218 23.60 -2.83 3.74
C TRP A 218 24.90 -3.57 4.07
N ASP A 219 25.04 -4.79 3.58
CA ASP A 219 26.28 -5.51 3.74
C ASP A 219 27.34 -5.13 2.67
N LYS A 220 28.52 -5.78 2.74
CA LYS A 220 29.62 -5.47 1.81
C LYS A 220 29.36 -5.95 0.37
N LEU A 221 28.38 -6.81 0.15
CA LEU A 221 28.10 -7.50 -1.12
C LEU A 221 26.99 -6.86 -1.95
N ARG A 222 26.49 -5.68 -1.56
CA ARG A 222 25.48 -4.91 -2.30
C ARG A 222 24.06 -5.50 -2.32
N ASP A 223 23.83 -6.63 -1.66
CA ASP A 223 22.49 -7.21 -1.52
C ASP A 223 21.95 -6.84 -0.13
N PRO A 224 21.05 -5.85 -0.02
CA PRO A 224 20.55 -5.42 1.27
C PRO A 224 19.71 -6.52 1.92
N VAL A 225 19.88 -6.71 3.21
CA VAL A 225 18.98 -7.52 4.02
C VAL A 225 17.85 -6.63 4.53
N VAL A 226 16.63 -6.91 4.11
CA VAL A 226 15.45 -6.16 4.51
C VAL A 226 14.68 -6.97 5.55
N LYS A 227 14.72 -6.53 6.81
CA LYS A 227 13.90 -7.09 7.87
C LYS A 227 12.66 -6.24 8.07
N VAL A 228 11.49 -6.86 7.95
CA VAL A 228 10.19 -6.27 8.27
C VAL A 228 9.72 -6.84 9.58
N SER A 229 9.29 -5.99 10.50
CA SER A 229 8.77 -6.41 11.80
C SER A 229 7.46 -5.68 12.11
N ILE A 230 6.50 -6.39 12.69
CA ILE A 230 5.34 -5.81 13.36
C ILE A 230 5.63 -5.76 14.85
N LYS A 231 5.49 -4.60 15.43
CA LYS A 231 5.82 -4.34 16.83
C LYS A 231 4.64 -3.80 17.60
N ALA A 232 4.55 -4.18 18.85
CA ALA A 232 3.65 -3.62 19.86
C ALA A 232 4.43 -3.08 21.07
N GLN A 233 3.71 -2.56 22.05
CA GLN A 233 4.33 -2.08 23.29
C GLN A 233 5.20 -3.15 23.96
N LYS A 234 4.82 -4.41 23.87
CA LYS A 234 5.54 -5.55 24.47
C LYS A 234 6.77 -6.03 23.68
N GLY A 235 7.03 -5.46 22.50
CA GLY A 235 8.14 -5.82 21.64
C GLY A 235 7.74 -6.27 20.24
N GLU A 236 8.59 -7.08 19.61
CA GLU A 236 8.36 -7.63 18.26
C GLU A 236 7.37 -8.78 18.33
N LEU A 237 6.29 -8.71 17.55
CA LEU A 237 5.24 -9.73 17.45
C LEU A 237 5.45 -10.65 16.26
N LEU A 238 5.77 -10.07 15.11
CA LEU A 238 6.02 -10.78 13.85
C LEU A 238 7.28 -10.23 13.21
N SER A 239 8.04 -11.06 12.51
CA SER A 239 9.09 -10.56 11.62
C SER A 239 9.36 -11.51 10.46
N ILE A 240 9.78 -10.92 9.33
CA ILE A 240 10.22 -11.63 8.14
C ILE A 240 11.44 -10.94 7.55
N THR A 241 12.29 -11.67 6.88
CA THR A 241 13.49 -11.14 6.21
C THR A 241 13.46 -11.50 4.73
N LEU A 242 13.72 -10.49 3.89
CA LEU A 242 13.89 -10.58 2.44
C LEU A 242 15.37 -10.49 2.07
#